data_45c02234427e8fa0b851c5a7b222dd42
#
_entry.id   45c02234427e8fa0b851c5a7b222dd42
#
_cell.length_a   1.000
_cell.length_b   1.000
_cell.length_c   1.000
_cell.angle_alpha   90.00
_cell.angle_beta   90.00
_cell.angle_gamma   90.00
#
_symmetry.space_group_name_H-M   'P 1'
#
loop_
_entity.id
_entity.type
_entity.pdbx_description
1 polymer ?
#
loop_
_entity_poly.entity_id
_entity_poly.type
_entity_poly.pdbx_seq_one_letter_code
_entity_poly.pdbx_strand_id
1 'polypeptide(L)'
;FIYFKIINNSQFSNLEPGLDEALFESISNGNLQASSEYCSADVHIVTVPTPLINDEINPTPDLSYVFDAAKSLAPHIKKGDLLIVESTITVGTTEEVGLALQRLGVDTNKIHIAHCPERVIPGNIMKELIQNDRIIGGLTGDAADRAVDFYKTFVTGNIVKTDARTAELCKLTENSFRDINIAFANELSIICDKENINVWELIKLANRHPRVNILFPGAGVGGHCIAVDPWFIVSKNQNESEMIQTARRVNLSKTDWVLKKIITV
;
A
#
# COMPACT_ATOMS: atom_id res chain seq x y z
N PHE A 1 -5.78 20.15 13.34
CA PHE A 1 -6.51 21.44 13.20
C PHE A 1 -6.00 22.32 12.05
N ILE A 2 -4.69 22.46 11.84
CA ILE A 2 -4.12 23.31 10.79
C ILE A 2 -4.44 22.78 9.39
N TYR A 3 -4.29 21.48 9.16
CA TYR A 3 -4.49 20.86 7.83
C TYR A 3 -5.91 21.02 7.28
N PHE A 4 -6.96 20.90 8.10
CA PHE A 4 -8.34 21.10 7.64
C PHE A 4 -8.59 22.51 7.14
N LYS A 5 -8.00 23.54 7.80
CA LYS A 5 -8.09 24.92 7.35
C LYS A 5 -7.33 25.14 6.04
N ILE A 6 -6.16 24.54 5.92
CA ILE A 6 -5.33 24.60 4.70
C ILE A 6 -6.10 23.99 3.52
N ILE A 7 -6.67 22.80 3.69
CA ILE A 7 -7.45 22.12 2.64
C ILE A 7 -8.69 22.95 2.29
N ASN A 8 -9.54 23.31 3.28
CA ASN A 8 -10.77 24.03 3.03
C ASN A 8 -10.58 25.45 2.45
N ASN A 9 -9.38 26.02 2.59
CA ASN A 9 -9.03 27.31 1.98
C ASN A 9 -8.26 27.14 0.66
N SER A 10 -8.15 25.95 0.12
CA SER A 10 -7.38 25.63 -1.11
C SER A 10 -5.93 26.13 -1.06
N GLN A 11 -5.34 26.12 0.14
CA GLN A 11 -3.96 26.55 0.38
C GLN A 11 -2.96 25.39 0.42
N PHE A 12 -3.45 24.19 0.16
CA PHE A 12 -2.62 22.99 0.11
C PHE A 12 -1.85 22.98 -1.22
N SER A 13 -0.53 22.93 -1.17
CA SER A 13 0.33 22.74 -2.32
C SER A 13 1.00 21.36 -2.21
N ASN A 14 0.84 20.55 -3.25
CA ASN A 14 1.47 19.25 -3.36
C ASN A 14 2.27 19.19 -4.67
N LEU A 15 3.27 18.31 -4.69
CA LEU A 15 4.08 18.05 -5.88
C LEU A 15 3.37 17.14 -6.90
N GLU A 16 2.12 16.75 -6.62
CA GLU A 16 1.33 15.89 -7.50
C GLU A 16 0.63 16.71 -8.59
N PRO A 17 0.96 16.48 -9.86
CA PRO A 17 0.38 17.25 -10.97
C PRO A 17 -1.16 17.09 -11.05
N GLY A 18 -1.88 18.23 -11.14
CA GLY A 18 -3.34 18.27 -11.27
C GLY A 18 -4.12 18.14 -9.96
N LEU A 19 -3.46 17.86 -8.83
CA LEU A 19 -4.13 17.71 -7.55
C LEU A 19 -4.63 19.05 -7.00
N ASP A 20 -3.83 20.12 -7.14
CA ASP A 20 -4.18 21.44 -6.61
C ASP A 20 -5.40 22.02 -7.34
N GLU A 21 -5.48 21.84 -8.66
CA GLU A 21 -6.61 22.27 -9.48
C GLU A 21 -7.88 21.48 -9.13
N ALA A 22 -7.79 20.16 -9.02
CA ALA A 22 -8.92 19.30 -8.65
C ALA A 22 -9.44 19.60 -7.23
N LEU A 23 -8.52 19.87 -6.30
CA LEU A 23 -8.85 20.25 -4.93
C LEU A 23 -9.59 21.61 -4.90
N PHE A 24 -9.04 22.61 -5.59
CA PHE A 24 -9.65 23.94 -5.69
C PHE A 24 -11.06 23.87 -6.28
N GLU A 25 -11.24 23.15 -7.38
CA GLU A 25 -12.53 22.97 -8.04
C GLU A 25 -13.55 22.27 -7.12
N SER A 26 -13.13 21.18 -6.47
CA SER A 26 -14.02 20.40 -5.60
C SER A 26 -14.48 21.18 -4.36
N ILE A 27 -13.62 22.01 -3.78
CA ILE A 27 -13.96 22.86 -2.64
C ILE A 27 -14.86 24.02 -3.10
N SER A 28 -14.51 24.67 -4.20
CA SER A 28 -15.28 25.82 -4.73
C SER A 28 -16.70 25.43 -5.10
N ASN A 29 -16.90 24.21 -5.60
CA ASN A 29 -18.21 23.66 -5.94
C ASN A 29 -18.96 23.06 -4.73
N GLY A 30 -18.36 23.07 -3.53
CA GLY A 30 -18.95 22.50 -2.32
C GLY A 30 -18.99 20.96 -2.30
N ASN A 31 -18.25 20.29 -3.19
CA ASN A 31 -18.20 18.83 -3.28
C ASN A 31 -17.20 18.19 -2.30
N LEU A 32 -16.29 19.00 -1.74
CA LEU A 32 -15.28 18.55 -0.78
C LEU A 32 -15.26 19.46 0.44
N GLN A 33 -15.29 18.83 1.61
CA GLN A 33 -15.09 19.49 2.90
C GLN A 33 -14.17 18.64 3.79
N ALA A 34 -13.12 19.23 4.33
CA ALA A 34 -12.28 18.60 5.33
C ALA A 34 -12.80 18.91 6.74
N SER A 35 -12.90 17.86 7.58
CA SER A 35 -13.39 17.96 8.96
C SER A 35 -12.57 17.06 9.87
N SER A 36 -12.50 17.42 11.16
CA SER A 36 -12.01 16.54 12.23
C SER A 36 -13.09 15.63 12.79
N GLU A 37 -14.34 15.85 12.39
CA GLU A 37 -15.49 15.10 12.88
C GLU A 37 -15.95 14.10 11.83
N TYR A 38 -16.31 12.91 12.27
CA TYR A 38 -16.87 11.90 11.41
C TYR A 38 -18.35 12.17 11.15
N CYS A 39 -18.82 11.80 9.98
CA CYS A 39 -20.23 11.92 9.60
C CYS A 39 -20.75 10.61 9.02
N SER A 40 -22.08 10.46 9.00
CA SER A 40 -22.72 9.37 8.26
C SER A 40 -22.58 9.58 6.77
N ALA A 41 -22.28 8.51 6.05
CA ALA A 41 -22.13 8.49 4.60
C ALA A 41 -22.57 7.13 4.05
N ASP A 42 -22.82 7.06 2.75
CA ASP A 42 -23.11 5.79 2.05
C ASP A 42 -21.85 4.95 1.81
N VAL A 43 -20.70 5.64 1.74
CA VAL A 43 -19.36 5.01 1.55
C VAL A 43 -18.36 5.63 2.52
N HIS A 44 -17.70 4.79 3.28
CA HIS A 44 -16.61 5.16 4.17
C HIS A 44 -15.31 4.54 3.65
N ILE A 45 -14.26 5.34 3.48
CA ILE A 45 -12.96 4.86 3.01
C ILE A 45 -11.90 5.14 4.07
N VAL A 46 -11.21 4.08 4.50
CA VAL A 46 -10.12 4.16 5.49
C VAL A 46 -8.79 4.18 4.76
N THR A 47 -8.09 5.33 4.83
CA THR A 47 -6.80 5.60 4.19
C THR A 47 -5.77 6.11 5.20
N VAL A 48 -5.69 5.47 6.34
CA VAL A 48 -4.79 5.85 7.43
C VAL A 48 -3.40 5.24 7.27
N PRO A 49 -2.34 5.85 7.84
CA PRO A 49 -1.00 5.27 7.81
C PRO A 49 -0.94 3.97 8.62
N THR A 50 -0.07 3.05 8.19
CA THR A 50 0.22 1.78 8.85
C THR A 50 1.74 1.61 8.96
N PRO A 51 2.42 2.41 9.83
CA PRO A 51 3.86 2.38 9.97
C PRO A 51 4.34 1.08 10.61
N LEU A 52 5.63 0.78 10.48
CA LEU A 52 6.24 -0.30 11.24
C LEU A 52 6.53 0.15 12.68
N ILE A 53 6.21 -0.69 13.64
CA ILE A 53 6.74 -0.59 14.99
C ILE A 53 8.19 -1.04 14.91
N ASN A 54 9.10 -0.18 15.36
CA ASN A 54 10.54 -0.41 15.28
C ASN A 54 10.95 -1.53 16.23
N ASP A 55 11.06 -2.74 15.69
CA ASP A 55 11.92 -3.79 16.17
C ASP A 55 13.02 -3.97 15.11
N GLU A 56 14.29 -3.84 15.46
CA GLU A 56 15.41 -3.92 14.52
C GLU A 56 15.50 -5.30 13.84
N ILE A 57 14.94 -6.34 14.45
CA ILE A 57 15.06 -7.71 13.98
C ILE A 57 13.81 -8.17 13.22
N ASN A 58 12.62 -7.87 13.76
CA ASN A 58 11.32 -8.29 13.21
C ASN A 58 10.29 -7.16 13.26
N PRO A 59 10.41 -6.16 12.40
CA PRO A 59 9.43 -5.07 12.34
C PRO A 59 8.01 -5.60 12.11
N THR A 60 7.05 -5.06 12.86
CA THR A 60 5.62 -5.40 12.72
C THR A 60 4.81 -4.17 12.35
N PRO A 61 3.78 -4.29 11.49
CA PRO A 61 2.94 -3.15 11.15
C PRO A 61 2.08 -2.71 12.34
N ASP A 62 1.99 -1.40 12.56
CA ASP A 62 1.04 -0.81 13.48
C ASP A 62 -0.31 -0.62 12.79
N LEU A 63 -1.25 -1.46 13.11
CA LEU A 63 -2.61 -1.42 12.59
C LEU A 63 -3.57 -0.65 13.51
N SER A 64 -3.09 -0.07 14.61
CA SER A 64 -3.93 0.66 15.58
C SER A 64 -4.73 1.77 14.92
N TYR A 65 -4.14 2.51 13.97
CA TYR A 65 -4.82 3.57 13.22
C TYR A 65 -6.02 3.06 12.43
N VAL A 66 -5.95 1.85 11.86
CA VAL A 66 -7.06 1.23 11.11
C VAL A 66 -8.21 0.90 12.06
N PHE A 67 -7.89 0.30 13.23
CA PHE A 67 -8.89 -0.04 14.23
C PHE A 67 -9.48 1.20 14.93
N ASP A 68 -8.69 2.23 15.17
CA ASP A 68 -9.17 3.50 15.71
C ASP A 68 -10.08 4.23 14.73
N ALA A 69 -9.77 4.21 13.43
CA ALA A 69 -10.66 4.73 12.39
C ALA A 69 -11.98 3.96 12.36
N ALA A 70 -11.94 2.62 12.36
CA ALA A 70 -13.13 1.78 12.40
C ALA A 70 -13.99 2.05 13.66
N LYS A 71 -13.35 2.19 14.82
CA LYS A 71 -14.02 2.54 16.08
C LYS A 71 -14.71 3.91 16.01
N SER A 72 -14.04 4.89 15.43
CA SER A 72 -14.60 6.24 15.28
C SER A 72 -15.73 6.28 14.27
N LEU A 73 -15.71 5.44 13.25
CA LEU A 73 -16.77 5.31 12.25
C LEU A 73 -18.00 4.55 12.77
N ALA A 74 -17.84 3.64 13.72
CA ALA A 74 -18.92 2.74 14.19
C ALA A 74 -20.25 3.45 14.52
N PRO A 75 -20.29 4.61 15.21
CA PRO A 75 -21.55 5.33 15.49
C PRO A 75 -22.21 5.94 14.26
N HIS A 76 -21.50 6.07 13.15
CA HIS A 76 -21.95 6.76 11.93
C HIS A 76 -22.38 5.79 10.82
N ILE A 77 -22.02 4.50 10.95
CA ILE A 77 -22.33 3.45 9.97
C ILE A 77 -23.80 3.04 10.09
N LYS A 78 -24.49 2.96 8.96
CA LYS A 78 -25.89 2.57 8.84
C LYS A 78 -26.05 1.34 7.97
N LYS A 79 -27.22 0.73 8.01
CA LYS A 79 -27.60 -0.36 7.13
C LYS A 79 -27.44 0.04 5.65
N GLY A 80 -26.73 -0.78 4.89
CA GLY A 80 -26.50 -0.59 3.46
C GLY A 80 -25.21 0.18 3.13
N ASP A 81 -24.54 0.76 4.14
CA ASP A 81 -23.28 1.46 3.92
C ASP A 81 -22.16 0.52 3.48
N LEU A 82 -21.22 1.08 2.75
CA LEU A 82 -19.99 0.42 2.30
C LEU A 82 -18.81 0.96 3.09
N LEU A 83 -18.06 0.08 3.75
CA LEU A 83 -16.76 0.39 4.34
C LEU A 83 -15.66 -0.22 3.47
N ILE A 84 -14.74 0.61 2.99
CA ILE A 84 -13.57 0.19 2.22
C ILE A 84 -12.32 0.47 3.05
N VAL A 85 -11.44 -0.52 3.19
CA VAL A 85 -10.09 -0.33 3.71
C VAL A 85 -9.14 -0.25 2.52
N GLU A 86 -8.54 0.92 2.27
CA GLU A 86 -7.51 1.11 1.24
C GLU A 86 -6.09 1.09 1.82
N SER A 87 -5.93 1.36 3.12
CA SER A 87 -4.64 1.28 3.80
C SER A 87 -3.98 -0.07 3.58
N THR A 88 -2.65 -0.09 3.46
CA THR A 88 -1.89 -1.34 3.42
C THR A 88 -2.00 -2.07 4.76
N ILE A 89 -2.45 -3.31 4.73
CA ILE A 89 -2.76 -4.10 5.93
C ILE A 89 -2.26 -5.54 5.79
N THR A 90 -2.13 -6.24 6.91
CA THR A 90 -1.81 -7.67 6.92
C THR A 90 -3.02 -8.52 6.53
N VAL A 91 -2.78 -9.71 6.01
CA VAL A 91 -3.85 -10.66 5.63
C VAL A 91 -4.76 -10.97 6.82
N GLY A 92 -6.07 -10.83 6.60
CA GLY A 92 -7.12 -11.05 7.60
C GLY A 92 -7.52 -9.79 8.37
N THR A 93 -6.86 -8.65 8.17
CA THR A 93 -7.19 -7.41 8.89
C THR A 93 -8.58 -6.90 8.54
N THR A 94 -9.04 -7.03 7.30
CA THR A 94 -10.41 -6.61 6.92
C THR A 94 -11.48 -7.40 7.69
N GLU A 95 -11.25 -8.69 7.92
CA GLU A 95 -12.11 -9.52 8.75
C GLU A 95 -12.08 -9.07 10.21
N GLU A 96 -10.88 -8.78 10.74
CA GLU A 96 -10.71 -8.27 12.11
C GLU A 96 -11.41 -6.92 12.32
N VAL A 97 -11.39 -6.03 11.29
CA VAL A 97 -12.16 -4.77 11.29
C VAL A 97 -13.66 -5.06 11.37
N GLY A 98 -14.18 -6.01 10.59
CA GLY A 98 -15.57 -6.44 10.66
C GLY A 98 -15.96 -6.93 12.07
N LEU A 99 -15.11 -7.76 12.67
CA LEU A 99 -15.33 -8.26 14.05
C LEU A 99 -15.25 -7.13 15.08
N ALA A 100 -14.36 -6.16 14.90
CA ALA A 100 -14.26 -5.00 15.79
C ALA A 100 -15.53 -4.14 15.73
N LEU A 101 -16.05 -3.87 14.54
CA LEU A 101 -17.31 -3.14 14.34
C LEU A 101 -18.49 -3.90 15.00
N GLN A 102 -18.55 -5.22 14.86
CA GLN A 102 -19.59 -6.04 15.49
C GLN A 102 -19.54 -5.92 17.02
N ARG A 103 -18.36 -5.94 17.63
CA ARG A 103 -18.18 -5.73 19.08
C ARG A 103 -18.63 -4.34 19.55
N LEU A 104 -18.60 -3.36 18.65
CA LEU A 104 -19.06 -1.98 18.89
C LEU A 104 -20.58 -1.81 18.62
N GLY A 105 -21.30 -2.89 18.31
CA GLY A 105 -22.75 -2.89 18.14
C GLY A 105 -23.22 -2.63 16.69
N VAL A 106 -22.31 -2.59 15.71
CA VAL A 106 -22.67 -2.49 14.30
C VAL A 106 -23.14 -3.86 13.80
N ASP A 107 -24.31 -3.93 13.18
CA ASP A 107 -24.80 -5.15 12.52
C ASP A 107 -24.08 -5.36 11.19
N THR A 108 -22.95 -6.05 11.23
CA THR A 108 -22.09 -6.28 10.06
C THR A 108 -22.74 -7.12 8.95
N ASN A 109 -23.86 -7.79 9.24
CA ASN A 109 -24.64 -8.49 8.20
C ASN A 109 -25.49 -7.52 7.35
N LYS A 110 -25.60 -6.28 7.76
CA LYS A 110 -26.37 -5.25 7.07
C LYS A 110 -25.54 -4.17 6.39
N ILE A 111 -24.24 -4.29 6.44
CA ILE A 111 -23.28 -3.40 5.77
C ILE A 111 -22.38 -4.20 4.84
N HIS A 112 -21.66 -3.49 3.97
CA HIS A 112 -20.71 -4.08 3.06
C HIS A 112 -19.29 -3.69 3.50
N ILE A 113 -18.37 -4.66 3.61
CA ILE A 113 -16.98 -4.40 3.99
C ILE A 113 -16.08 -5.00 2.93
N ALA A 114 -15.15 -4.18 2.41
CA ALA A 114 -14.23 -4.58 1.37
C ALA A 114 -12.83 -4.00 1.60
N HIS A 115 -11.83 -4.63 1.00
CA HIS A 115 -10.48 -4.12 0.85
C HIS A 115 -10.22 -3.80 -0.62
N CYS A 116 -9.66 -2.62 -0.88
CA CYS A 116 -9.22 -2.22 -2.21
C CYS A 116 -7.86 -1.53 -2.09
N PRO A 117 -6.74 -2.27 -2.19
CA PRO A 117 -5.41 -1.70 -1.97
C PRO A 117 -5.07 -0.62 -2.99
N GLU A 118 -4.49 0.48 -2.54
CA GLU A 118 -4.00 1.53 -3.41
C GLU A 118 -2.67 1.15 -4.06
N ARG A 119 -2.52 1.40 -5.37
CA ARG A 119 -1.42 0.92 -6.20
C ARG A 119 -0.83 2.01 -7.10
N VAL A 120 -1.02 3.29 -6.76
CA VAL A 120 -0.52 4.43 -7.54
C VAL A 120 0.93 4.75 -7.24
N ILE A 121 1.57 5.44 -8.16
CA ILE A 121 2.95 5.94 -8.04
C ILE A 121 2.93 7.47 -7.88
N PRO A 122 3.61 8.03 -6.89
CA PRO A 122 3.75 9.48 -6.74
C PRO A 122 4.27 10.14 -8.01
N GLY A 123 3.69 11.29 -8.35
CA GLY A 123 3.95 12.02 -9.59
C GLY A 123 3.01 11.65 -10.76
N ASN A 124 2.14 10.63 -10.59
CA ASN A 124 1.17 10.22 -11.59
C ASN A 124 -0.17 9.76 -10.97
N ILE A 125 -0.40 10.12 -9.71
CA ILE A 125 -1.52 9.64 -8.90
C ILE A 125 -2.86 9.95 -9.55
N MET A 126 -3.10 11.19 -9.97
CA MET A 126 -4.37 11.63 -10.54
C MET A 126 -4.79 10.83 -11.78
N LYS A 127 -3.82 10.44 -12.60
CA LYS A 127 -4.05 9.60 -13.78
C LYS A 127 -4.25 8.14 -13.39
N GLU A 128 -3.38 7.63 -12.51
CA GLU A 128 -3.38 6.21 -12.13
C GLU A 128 -4.59 5.82 -11.29
N LEU A 129 -5.11 6.73 -10.45
CA LEU A 129 -6.37 6.52 -9.72
C LEU A 129 -7.54 6.17 -10.64
N ILE A 130 -7.54 6.74 -11.86
CA ILE A 130 -8.61 6.55 -12.85
C ILE A 130 -8.32 5.36 -13.78
N GLN A 131 -7.05 5.19 -14.20
CA GLN A 131 -6.70 4.30 -15.31
C GLN A 131 -6.17 2.93 -14.88
N ASN A 132 -5.61 2.81 -13.67
CA ASN A 132 -5.07 1.52 -13.21
C ASN A 132 -6.20 0.52 -12.93
N ASP A 133 -5.90 -0.73 -13.21
CA ASP A 133 -6.75 -1.85 -12.79
C ASP A 133 -6.87 -1.87 -11.25
N ARG A 134 -8.08 -2.13 -10.76
CA ARG A 134 -8.38 -2.26 -9.33
C ARG A 134 -8.61 -3.71 -8.94
N ILE A 135 -8.10 -4.10 -7.78
CA ILE A 135 -8.38 -5.39 -7.15
C ILE A 135 -9.28 -5.12 -5.95
N ILE A 136 -10.46 -5.73 -5.94
CA ILE A 136 -11.45 -5.51 -4.89
C ILE A 136 -11.76 -6.82 -4.22
N GLY A 137 -11.44 -6.92 -2.93
CA GLY A 137 -11.72 -8.06 -2.08
C GLY A 137 -12.85 -7.76 -1.09
N GLY A 138 -14.01 -8.38 -1.25
CA GLY A 138 -15.12 -8.27 -0.29
C GLY A 138 -15.05 -9.31 0.81
N LEU A 139 -15.57 -9.00 2.01
CA LEU A 139 -15.86 -10.03 3.01
C LEU A 139 -17.00 -10.96 2.56
N THR A 140 -17.86 -10.45 1.67
CA THR A 140 -18.91 -11.21 0.97
C THR A 140 -18.90 -10.85 -0.51
N GLY A 141 -19.55 -11.68 -1.35
CA GLY A 141 -19.73 -11.37 -2.77
C GLY A 141 -20.45 -10.04 -2.99
N ASP A 142 -21.51 -9.80 -2.22
CA ASP A 142 -22.29 -8.56 -2.27
C ASP A 142 -21.46 -7.33 -1.86
N ALA A 143 -20.55 -7.48 -0.89
CA ALA A 143 -19.63 -6.42 -0.50
C ALA A 143 -18.65 -6.08 -1.64
N ALA A 144 -18.12 -7.10 -2.31
CA ALA A 144 -17.27 -6.89 -3.47
C ALA A 144 -18.04 -6.20 -4.61
N ASP A 145 -19.28 -6.61 -4.89
CA ASP A 145 -20.13 -6.01 -5.93
C ASP A 145 -20.44 -4.54 -5.61
N ARG A 146 -20.80 -4.24 -4.36
CA ARG A 146 -21.06 -2.87 -3.93
C ARG A 146 -19.83 -1.97 -4.05
N ALA A 147 -18.62 -2.48 -3.74
CA ALA A 147 -17.38 -1.75 -3.92
C ALA A 147 -17.05 -1.58 -5.42
N VAL A 148 -17.26 -2.58 -6.25
CA VAL A 148 -17.12 -2.47 -7.72
C VAL A 148 -18.00 -1.35 -8.27
N ASP A 149 -19.26 -1.29 -7.86
CA ASP A 149 -20.19 -0.25 -8.34
C ASP A 149 -19.73 1.16 -7.93
N PHE A 150 -19.16 1.30 -6.74
CA PHE A 150 -18.56 2.56 -6.32
C PHE A 150 -17.36 2.93 -7.21
N TYR A 151 -16.37 2.06 -7.37
CA TYR A 151 -15.17 2.38 -8.16
C TYR A 151 -15.46 2.60 -9.65
N LYS A 152 -16.47 1.94 -10.23
CA LYS A 152 -16.91 2.16 -11.61
C LYS A 152 -17.38 3.59 -11.88
N THR A 153 -17.68 4.36 -10.85
CA THR A 153 -18.10 5.77 -11.03
C THR A 153 -16.98 6.66 -11.56
N PHE A 154 -15.71 6.28 -11.36
CA PHE A 154 -14.55 7.06 -11.80
C PHE A 154 -13.39 6.24 -12.37
N VAL A 155 -13.28 4.94 -12.11
CA VAL A 155 -12.20 4.08 -12.62
C VAL A 155 -12.55 3.60 -14.03
N THR A 156 -11.61 3.78 -14.96
CA THR A 156 -11.71 3.31 -16.36
C THR A 156 -10.89 2.03 -16.62
N GLY A 157 -9.96 1.69 -15.72
CA GLY A 157 -9.23 0.42 -15.73
C GLY A 157 -10.13 -0.77 -15.42
N ASN A 158 -9.61 -1.98 -15.56
CA ASN A 158 -10.34 -3.19 -15.20
C ASN A 158 -10.52 -3.29 -13.68
N ILE A 159 -11.69 -3.74 -13.25
CA ILE A 159 -11.96 -4.00 -11.85
C ILE A 159 -12.13 -5.51 -11.66
N VAL A 160 -11.20 -6.10 -10.91
CA VAL A 160 -11.14 -7.55 -10.68
C VAL A 160 -11.63 -7.84 -9.26
N LYS A 161 -12.68 -8.68 -9.15
CA LYS A 161 -13.22 -9.12 -7.86
C LYS A 161 -12.49 -10.33 -7.33
N THR A 162 -12.28 -10.34 -6.01
CA THR A 162 -11.76 -11.48 -5.25
C THR A 162 -12.26 -11.44 -3.81
N ASP A 163 -11.76 -12.30 -2.93
CA ASP A 163 -11.95 -12.22 -1.50
C ASP A 163 -10.99 -11.22 -0.83
N ALA A 164 -11.30 -10.78 0.38
CA ALA A 164 -10.53 -9.76 1.08
C ALA A 164 -9.07 -10.20 1.33
N ARG A 165 -8.84 -11.46 1.75
CA ARG A 165 -7.50 -11.97 2.04
C ARG A 165 -6.61 -11.98 0.80
N THR A 166 -7.16 -12.38 -0.34
CA THR A 166 -6.44 -12.36 -1.63
C THR A 166 -6.08 -10.94 -2.04
N ALA A 167 -7.00 -9.98 -1.90
CA ALA A 167 -6.72 -8.58 -2.22
C ALA A 167 -5.64 -7.98 -1.30
N GLU A 168 -5.70 -8.25 0.01
CA GLU A 168 -4.69 -7.84 0.99
C GLU A 168 -3.30 -8.39 0.63
N LEU A 169 -3.20 -9.68 0.32
CA LEU A 169 -1.94 -10.31 -0.02
C LEU A 169 -1.40 -9.86 -1.38
N CYS A 170 -2.27 -9.56 -2.33
CA CYS A 170 -1.87 -9.15 -3.69
C CYS A 170 -0.97 -7.91 -3.65
N LYS A 171 -1.38 -6.85 -2.95
CA LYS A 171 -0.59 -5.63 -2.76
C LYS A 171 0.78 -5.92 -2.15
N LEU A 172 0.81 -6.70 -1.09
CA LEU A 172 2.05 -7.06 -0.39
C LEU A 172 2.98 -7.90 -1.27
N THR A 173 2.40 -8.79 -2.09
CA THR A 173 3.14 -9.63 -3.04
C THR A 173 3.84 -8.80 -4.10
N GLU A 174 3.18 -7.79 -4.68
CA GLU A 174 3.75 -6.92 -5.70
C GLU A 174 5.04 -6.22 -5.20
N ASN A 175 5.01 -5.66 -4.01
CA ASN A 175 6.15 -4.97 -3.44
C ASN A 175 7.23 -5.95 -2.94
N SER A 176 6.85 -7.09 -2.39
CA SER A 176 7.81 -8.15 -2.00
C SER A 176 8.52 -8.74 -3.21
N PHE A 177 7.82 -8.97 -4.33
CA PHE A 177 8.43 -9.40 -5.57
C PHE A 177 9.49 -8.40 -6.06
N ARG A 178 9.18 -7.10 -6.04
CA ARG A 178 10.15 -6.06 -6.42
C ARG A 178 11.34 -6.03 -5.47
N ASP A 179 11.12 -6.13 -4.16
CA ASP A 179 12.19 -6.15 -3.16
C ASP A 179 13.15 -7.34 -3.34
N ILE A 180 12.61 -8.54 -3.58
CA ILE A 180 13.40 -9.75 -3.85
C ILE A 180 14.25 -9.58 -5.13
N ASN A 181 13.67 -9.04 -6.20
CA ASN A 181 14.41 -8.82 -7.44
C ASN A 181 15.51 -7.76 -7.29
N ILE A 182 15.28 -6.72 -6.50
CA ILE A 182 16.31 -5.73 -6.17
C ILE A 182 17.41 -6.37 -5.30
N ALA A 183 17.04 -7.22 -4.32
CA ALA A 183 18.01 -7.94 -3.50
C ALA A 183 18.92 -8.83 -4.34
N PHE A 184 18.35 -9.55 -5.30
CA PHE A 184 19.12 -10.35 -6.24
C PHE A 184 20.10 -9.50 -7.05
N ALA A 185 19.66 -8.37 -7.60
CA ALA A 185 20.53 -7.43 -8.34
C ALA A 185 21.63 -6.83 -7.44
N ASN A 186 21.30 -6.50 -6.18
CA ASN A 186 22.25 -6.00 -5.20
C ASN A 186 23.31 -7.03 -4.83
N GLU A 187 22.92 -8.28 -4.61
CA GLU A 187 23.85 -9.39 -4.35
C GLU A 187 24.76 -9.64 -5.56
N LEU A 188 24.21 -9.69 -6.78
CA LEU A 188 25.00 -9.80 -8.00
C LEU A 188 26.05 -8.69 -8.11
N SER A 189 25.71 -7.46 -7.73
CA SER A 189 26.65 -6.34 -7.80
C SER A 189 27.84 -6.49 -6.84
N ILE A 190 27.65 -7.13 -5.69
CA ILE A 190 28.72 -7.44 -4.74
C ILE A 190 29.61 -8.55 -5.29
N ILE A 191 29.01 -9.60 -5.87
CA ILE A 191 29.74 -10.70 -6.54
C ILE A 191 30.55 -10.15 -7.71
N CYS A 192 29.95 -9.33 -8.56
CA CYS A 192 30.63 -8.74 -9.72
C CYS A 192 31.82 -7.87 -9.32
N ASP A 193 31.69 -7.07 -8.25
CA ASP A 193 32.81 -6.29 -7.73
C ASP A 193 33.98 -7.17 -7.30
N LYS A 194 33.69 -8.28 -6.61
CA LYS A 194 34.71 -9.24 -6.21
C LYS A 194 35.39 -9.91 -7.40
N GLU A 195 34.63 -10.25 -8.42
CA GLU A 195 35.10 -10.94 -9.62
C GLU A 195 35.62 -9.99 -10.73
N ASN A 196 35.67 -8.66 -10.47
CA ASN A 196 36.04 -7.64 -11.44
C ASN A 196 35.16 -7.65 -12.72
N ILE A 197 33.88 -7.90 -12.57
CA ILE A 197 32.88 -7.90 -13.65
C ILE A 197 32.04 -6.62 -13.58
N ASN A 198 31.72 -6.04 -14.75
CA ASN A 198 30.77 -4.94 -14.83
C ASN A 198 29.33 -5.47 -14.66
N VAL A 199 28.70 -5.21 -13.51
CA VAL A 199 27.35 -5.68 -13.20
C VAL A 199 26.29 -5.15 -14.17
N TRP A 200 26.46 -3.92 -14.67
CA TRP A 200 25.51 -3.31 -15.60
C TRP A 200 25.52 -4.03 -16.96
N GLU A 201 26.71 -4.40 -17.42
CA GLU A 201 26.87 -5.20 -18.63
C GLU A 201 26.31 -6.61 -18.44
N LEU A 202 26.64 -7.26 -17.31
CA LEU A 202 26.13 -8.59 -16.97
C LEU A 202 24.59 -8.61 -17.00
N ILE A 203 23.93 -7.66 -16.32
CA ILE A 203 22.46 -7.57 -16.26
C ILE A 203 21.88 -7.34 -17.67
N LYS A 204 22.48 -6.43 -18.44
CA LYS A 204 22.04 -6.18 -19.83
C LYS A 204 22.11 -7.43 -20.70
N LEU A 205 23.16 -8.22 -20.55
CA LEU A 205 23.35 -9.47 -21.30
C LEU A 205 22.38 -10.57 -20.81
N ALA A 206 22.26 -10.75 -19.51
CA ALA A 206 21.37 -11.74 -18.92
C ALA A 206 19.89 -11.47 -19.29
N ASN A 207 19.47 -10.20 -19.30
CA ASN A 207 18.11 -9.78 -19.68
C ASN A 207 17.79 -9.97 -21.18
N ARG A 208 18.76 -10.37 -22.01
CA ARG A 208 18.48 -10.81 -23.38
C ARG A 208 17.78 -12.17 -23.44
N HIS A 209 17.85 -12.94 -22.36
CA HIS A 209 17.13 -14.20 -22.25
C HIS A 209 15.63 -13.92 -22.03
N PRO A 210 14.71 -14.52 -22.82
CA PRO A 210 13.30 -14.13 -22.85
C PRO A 210 12.52 -14.38 -21.53
N ARG A 211 13.08 -15.13 -20.60
CA ARG A 211 12.48 -15.42 -19.29
C ARG A 211 13.22 -14.75 -18.12
N VAL A 212 14.11 -13.79 -18.41
CA VAL A 212 14.92 -13.10 -17.38
C VAL A 212 14.68 -11.61 -17.47
N ASN A 213 14.37 -10.99 -16.34
CA ASN A 213 14.21 -9.55 -16.20
C ASN A 213 14.76 -9.10 -14.84
N ILE A 214 16.09 -9.02 -14.73
CA ILE A 214 16.80 -8.59 -13.53
C ILE A 214 16.67 -7.07 -13.43
N LEU A 215 16.29 -6.57 -12.25
CA LEU A 215 16.27 -5.14 -11.93
C LEU A 215 17.69 -4.61 -11.74
N PHE A 216 17.83 -3.29 -11.66
CA PHE A 216 19.15 -2.67 -11.44
C PHE A 216 19.50 -2.64 -9.94
N PRO A 217 20.80 -2.88 -9.61
CA PRO A 217 21.30 -2.72 -8.25
C PRO A 217 21.34 -1.24 -7.85
N GLY A 218 21.24 -0.98 -6.54
CA GLY A 218 21.34 0.35 -5.95
C GLY A 218 22.17 0.36 -4.66
N ALA A 219 22.16 1.47 -3.96
CA ALA A 219 22.83 1.61 -2.66
C ALA A 219 22.06 0.94 -1.49
N GLY A 220 20.87 0.47 -1.76
CA GLY A 220 19.93 -0.14 -0.81
C GLY A 220 18.50 0.10 -1.30
N VAL A 221 17.51 -0.28 -0.46
CA VAL A 221 16.09 -0.07 -0.74
C VAL A 221 15.49 0.77 0.37
N GLY A 222 15.08 1.99 0.02
CA GLY A 222 14.40 2.92 0.91
C GLY A 222 12.93 3.13 0.53
N GLY A 223 12.33 4.17 1.12
CA GLY A 223 10.95 4.56 0.87
C GLY A 223 9.94 3.85 1.77
N HIS A 224 8.65 4.20 1.59
CA HIS A 224 7.56 3.80 2.48
C HIS A 224 6.80 2.56 2.01
N CYS A 225 7.15 1.96 0.86
CA CYS A 225 6.44 0.82 0.29
C CYS A 225 7.35 -0.41 0.17
N ILE A 226 8.34 -0.41 -0.76
CA ILE A 226 9.15 -1.59 -1.05
C ILE A 226 9.97 -2.04 0.17
N ALA A 227 10.46 -1.10 0.98
CA ALA A 227 11.21 -1.41 2.20
C ALA A 227 10.32 -1.87 3.37
N VAL A 228 9.02 -1.63 3.31
CA VAL A 228 8.05 -1.76 4.41
C VAL A 228 7.10 -2.94 4.21
N ASP A 229 6.42 -3.01 3.08
CA ASP A 229 5.36 -3.99 2.81
C ASP A 229 5.78 -5.47 2.98
N PRO A 230 7.03 -5.89 2.66
CA PRO A 230 7.46 -7.25 2.93
C PRO A 230 7.34 -7.68 4.40
N TRP A 231 7.51 -6.74 5.33
CA TRP A 231 7.38 -7.01 6.76
C TRP A 231 5.94 -7.31 7.18
N PHE A 232 4.93 -6.83 6.43
CA PHE A 232 3.54 -7.20 6.64
C PHE A 232 3.29 -8.69 6.39
N ILE A 233 3.97 -9.29 5.40
CA ILE A 233 3.93 -10.74 5.17
C ILE A 233 4.69 -11.47 6.28
N VAL A 234 5.92 -11.01 6.57
CA VAL A 234 6.81 -11.65 7.56
C VAL A 234 6.20 -11.67 8.95
N SER A 235 5.57 -10.58 9.38
CA SER A 235 4.98 -10.47 10.74
C SER A 235 3.93 -11.53 11.05
N LYS A 236 3.21 -12.00 10.04
CA LYS A 236 2.18 -13.05 10.17
C LYS A 236 2.68 -14.46 9.79
N ASN A 237 3.79 -14.58 9.04
CA ASN A 237 4.25 -15.82 8.42
C ASN A 237 5.78 -15.98 8.53
N GLN A 238 6.32 -15.87 9.75
CA GLN A 238 7.77 -15.87 9.98
C GLN A 238 8.48 -17.13 9.44
N ASN A 239 7.88 -18.30 9.64
CA ASN A 239 8.46 -19.56 9.22
C ASN A 239 8.37 -19.80 7.71
N GLU A 240 7.36 -19.25 7.05
CA GLU A 240 7.06 -19.47 5.63
C GLU A 240 7.65 -18.40 4.72
N SER A 241 8.24 -17.33 5.27
CA SER A 241 8.70 -16.15 4.52
C SER A 241 10.23 -15.99 4.46
N GLU A 242 10.99 -17.08 4.51
CA GLU A 242 12.46 -17.07 4.58
C GLU A 242 13.11 -16.28 3.43
N MET A 243 12.62 -16.46 2.20
CA MET A 243 13.11 -15.72 1.03
C MET A 243 12.88 -14.22 1.16
N ILE A 244 11.69 -13.80 1.60
CA ILE A 244 11.33 -12.40 1.80
C ILE A 244 12.22 -11.76 2.86
N GLN A 245 12.40 -12.44 4.00
CA GLN A 245 13.28 -11.99 5.08
C GLN A 245 14.72 -11.85 4.61
N THR A 246 15.21 -12.84 3.84
CA THR A 246 16.58 -12.82 3.31
C THR A 246 16.78 -11.69 2.33
N ALA A 247 15.84 -11.43 1.44
CA ALA A 247 15.88 -10.28 0.52
C ALA A 247 15.98 -8.95 1.29
N ARG A 248 15.18 -8.79 2.35
CA ARG A 248 15.28 -7.60 3.22
C ARG A 248 16.66 -7.46 3.86
N ARG A 249 17.25 -8.55 4.39
CA ARG A 249 18.61 -8.54 4.95
C ARG A 249 19.66 -8.17 3.91
N VAL A 250 19.57 -8.73 2.70
CA VAL A 250 20.48 -8.41 1.59
C VAL A 250 20.38 -6.91 1.24
N ASN A 251 19.18 -6.37 1.08
CA ASN A 251 18.97 -4.97 0.75
C ASN A 251 19.49 -4.02 1.85
N LEU A 252 19.32 -4.37 3.12
CA LEU A 252 19.87 -3.60 4.25
C LEU A 252 21.41 -3.66 4.27
N SER A 253 22.00 -4.85 4.16
CA SER A 253 23.46 -5.03 4.17
C SER A 253 24.16 -4.38 2.97
N LYS A 254 23.43 -4.16 1.87
CA LYS A 254 23.97 -3.47 0.70
C LYS A 254 24.34 -2.02 1.01
N THR A 255 23.57 -1.33 1.82
CA THR A 255 23.89 0.04 2.25
C THR A 255 25.22 0.09 3.01
N ASP A 256 25.45 -0.84 3.95
CA ASP A 256 26.69 -0.94 4.68
C ASP A 256 27.90 -1.26 3.77
N TRP A 257 27.67 -2.14 2.80
CA TRP A 257 28.70 -2.47 1.81
C TRP A 257 29.09 -1.24 0.98
N VAL A 258 28.13 -0.43 0.52
CA VAL A 258 28.38 0.81 -0.23
C VAL A 258 29.14 1.81 0.65
N LEU A 259 28.71 2.02 1.88
CA LEU A 259 29.40 2.91 2.82
C LEU A 259 30.87 2.50 3.04
N LYS A 260 31.13 1.20 3.24
CA LYS A 260 32.51 0.68 3.36
C LYS A 260 33.34 0.99 2.12
N LYS A 261 32.78 0.83 0.92
CA LYS A 261 33.48 1.17 -0.34
C LYS A 261 33.83 2.65 -0.43
N ILE A 262 32.92 3.54 -0.06
CA ILE A 262 33.15 5.00 -0.08
C ILE A 262 34.26 5.41 0.91
N ILE A 263 34.29 4.81 2.08
CA ILE A 263 35.30 5.16 3.13
C ILE A 263 36.70 4.63 2.76
N THR A 264 36.77 3.57 1.94
CA THR A 264 38.05 2.93 1.59
C THR A 264 38.72 3.57 0.38
N VAL A 265 38.06 4.49 -0.31
CA VAL A 265 38.62 5.32 -1.41
C VAL A 265 39.18 6.61 -0.83
#